data_8a346621818c98187267d4c83c831cb0
#
_entry.id   8a346621818c98187267d4c83c831cb0
#
_cell.length_a   1.000
_cell.length_b   1.000
_cell.length_c   1.000
_cell.angle_alpha   90.00
_cell.angle_beta   90.00
_cell.angle_gamma   90.00
#
_symmetry.space_group_name_H-M   'P 1'
#
loop_
_entity.id
_entity.type
_entity.pdbx_description
1 polymer ?
#
loop_
_entity_poly.entity_id
_entity_poly.type
_entity_poly.pdbx_seq_one_letter_code
_entity_poly.pdbx_strand_id
1 'polypeptide(L)'
;HNYNYDNKSDQNGYPYQIYNDSEAAKYIAGAAYHDYGGNRSELLNVYQRAPEKDLIFTESSIGTWNNGHDLTKTLLSNMESIGIGTINNYCSAVTIWNLMLETDFNGSIPSNNGGQPNRPGGCQTCFGAVDLNMSDLETIYMNSHYYMICHLSAVVRPGAIRIGTSGYTDNDIAYSAFKNTDGSYAFVIINKSSSDKNIVPVSYTHLRAHET
;
A
#
# COMPACT_ATOMS: atom_id res chain seq x y z
N HIS A 1 -6.13 -15.75 -4.04
CA HIS A 1 -6.65 -15.93 -2.70
C HIS A 1 -6.07 -14.86 -1.77
N ASN A 2 -6.87 -14.42 -0.81
CA ASN A 2 -6.53 -13.33 0.10
C ASN A 2 -6.13 -13.90 1.46
N TYR A 3 -4.95 -13.54 1.90
CA TYR A 3 -4.40 -13.91 3.20
C TYR A 3 -4.10 -12.67 4.03
N ASN A 4 -4.26 -12.78 5.33
CA ASN A 4 -3.57 -11.88 6.23
C ASN A 4 -2.09 -12.26 6.31
N TYR A 5 -1.24 -11.35 6.77
CA TYR A 5 0.17 -11.68 7.03
C TYR A 5 0.34 -12.78 8.09
N ASP A 6 -0.66 -12.97 8.91
CA ASP A 6 -0.74 -14.10 9.82
C ASP A 6 -1.24 -15.35 9.09
N ASN A 7 -0.33 -16.03 8.42
CA ASN A 7 -0.66 -17.24 7.69
C ASN A 7 -0.86 -18.49 8.58
N LYS A 8 -0.75 -18.36 9.89
CA LYS A 8 -1.12 -19.44 10.82
C LYS A 8 -2.62 -19.62 10.87
N SER A 9 -3.38 -18.52 10.77
CA SER A 9 -4.84 -18.59 10.63
C SER A 9 -5.24 -19.16 9.27
N ASP A 10 -4.39 -19.04 8.26
CA ASP A 10 -4.59 -19.54 6.92
C ASP A 10 -3.97 -20.93 6.71
N GLN A 11 -4.10 -21.77 7.71
CA GLN A 11 -3.77 -23.19 7.61
C GLN A 11 -2.28 -23.49 7.34
N ASN A 12 -1.41 -22.89 8.13
CA ASN A 12 0.01 -23.23 8.14
C ASN A 12 0.75 -22.92 6.84
N GLY A 13 0.55 -21.76 6.30
CA GLY A 13 1.26 -21.34 5.11
C GLY A 13 0.63 -21.85 3.82
N TYR A 14 -0.65 -21.65 3.68
CA TYR A 14 -1.42 -22.09 2.52
C TYR A 14 -0.78 -21.73 1.17
N PRO A 15 -0.18 -20.55 0.92
CA PRO A 15 0.54 -20.31 -0.33
C PRO A 15 1.68 -21.29 -0.52
N TYR A 16 2.41 -21.64 0.54
CA TYR A 16 3.51 -22.58 0.46
C TYR A 16 3.07 -23.99 0.09
N GLN A 17 1.92 -24.46 0.56
CA GLN A 17 1.39 -25.76 0.20
C GLN A 17 1.11 -25.85 -1.30
N ILE A 18 0.52 -24.80 -1.89
CA ILE A 18 0.27 -24.73 -3.33
C ILE A 18 1.59 -24.66 -4.11
N TYR A 19 2.52 -23.81 -3.67
CA TYR A 19 3.80 -23.65 -4.37
C TYR A 19 4.69 -24.90 -4.28
N ASN A 20 4.53 -25.71 -3.25
CA ASN A 20 5.24 -26.99 -3.10
C ASN A 20 4.66 -28.10 -3.97
N ASP A 21 3.42 -28.00 -4.40
CA ASP A 21 2.80 -28.92 -5.36
C ASP A 21 3.07 -28.42 -6.79
N SER A 22 3.97 -29.07 -7.49
CA SER A 22 4.40 -28.67 -8.83
C SER A 22 3.26 -28.69 -9.86
N GLU A 23 2.23 -29.49 -9.66
CA GLU A 23 1.07 -29.51 -10.54
C GLU A 23 0.11 -28.38 -10.22
N ALA A 24 -0.20 -28.13 -8.95
CA ALA A 24 -1.05 -27.01 -8.53
C ALA A 24 -0.42 -25.66 -8.84
N ALA A 25 0.87 -25.50 -8.61
CA ALA A 25 1.61 -24.26 -8.82
C ALA A 25 1.54 -23.73 -10.26
N LYS A 26 1.35 -24.60 -11.25
CA LYS A 26 1.23 -24.20 -12.67
C LYS A 26 -0.01 -23.34 -12.94
N TYR A 27 -1.05 -23.49 -12.15
CA TYR A 27 -2.33 -22.82 -12.33
C TYR A 27 -2.50 -21.57 -11.46
N ILE A 28 -1.51 -21.25 -10.63
CA ILE A 28 -1.56 -20.11 -9.72
C ILE A 28 -0.52 -19.07 -10.13
N ALA A 29 -0.97 -17.86 -10.44
CA ALA A 29 -0.07 -16.75 -10.80
C ALA A 29 0.71 -16.25 -9.58
N GLY A 30 0.07 -16.21 -8.40
CA GLY A 30 0.71 -15.69 -7.21
C GLY A 30 -0.20 -15.70 -5.98
N ALA A 31 0.18 -14.93 -4.98
CA ALA A 31 -0.57 -14.76 -3.73
C ALA A 31 -1.02 -13.31 -3.52
N ALA A 32 -2.17 -13.16 -2.87
CA ALA A 32 -2.75 -11.87 -2.52
C ALA A 32 -2.87 -11.75 -0.99
N TYR A 33 -2.47 -10.60 -0.44
CA TYR A 33 -2.40 -10.38 0.99
C TYR A 33 -3.22 -9.18 1.45
N HIS A 34 -3.71 -9.28 2.69
CA HIS A 34 -4.31 -8.23 3.50
C HIS A 34 -3.49 -8.03 4.79
N ASP A 35 -3.70 -6.94 5.52
CA ASP A 35 -2.93 -6.58 6.71
C ASP A 35 -3.72 -6.67 8.03
N TYR A 36 -4.81 -7.41 8.05
CA TYR A 36 -5.65 -7.54 9.25
C TYR A 36 -5.09 -8.47 10.33
N GLY A 37 -3.96 -9.11 10.09
CA GLY A 37 -3.27 -9.95 11.05
C GLY A 37 -1.85 -10.26 10.62
N GLY A 38 -0.98 -10.57 11.60
CA GLY A 38 0.40 -10.94 11.37
C GLY A 38 1.35 -9.77 11.14
N ASN A 39 2.44 -10.03 10.45
CA ASN A 39 3.50 -9.06 10.19
C ASN A 39 3.85 -9.02 8.70
N ARG A 40 4.01 -7.82 8.16
CA ARG A 40 4.35 -7.56 6.75
C ARG A 40 5.61 -8.29 6.25
N SER A 41 6.52 -8.67 7.13
CA SER A 41 7.69 -9.49 6.77
C SER A 41 7.32 -10.84 6.12
N GLU A 42 6.08 -11.29 6.30
CA GLU A 42 5.57 -12.49 5.63
C GLU A 42 5.58 -12.35 4.10
N LEU A 43 5.36 -11.16 3.58
CA LEU A 43 5.47 -10.90 2.14
C LEU A 43 6.86 -11.27 1.60
N LEU A 44 7.92 -10.93 2.34
CA LEU A 44 9.28 -11.29 1.95
C LEU A 44 9.50 -12.81 2.00
N ASN A 45 8.96 -13.49 3.01
CA ASN A 45 9.06 -14.93 3.13
C ASN A 45 8.40 -15.65 1.94
N VAL A 46 7.20 -15.17 1.56
CA VAL A 46 6.46 -15.72 0.41
C VAL A 46 7.19 -15.45 -0.89
N TYR A 47 7.71 -14.24 -1.08
CA TYR A 47 8.51 -13.90 -2.25
C TYR A 47 9.77 -14.79 -2.35
N GLN A 48 10.50 -14.97 -1.26
CA GLN A 48 11.70 -15.82 -1.25
C GLN A 48 11.39 -17.29 -1.57
N ARG A 49 10.20 -17.75 -1.25
CA ARG A 49 9.76 -19.11 -1.52
C ARG A 49 9.49 -19.36 -3.00
N ALA A 50 8.93 -18.39 -3.70
CA ALA A 50 8.54 -18.48 -5.11
C ALA A 50 8.71 -17.11 -5.80
N PRO A 51 9.96 -16.69 -6.07
CA PRO A 51 10.23 -15.34 -6.59
C PRO A 51 9.74 -15.13 -8.02
N GLU A 52 9.39 -16.19 -8.74
CA GLU A 52 8.77 -16.16 -10.06
C GLU A 52 7.24 -15.97 -10.01
N LYS A 53 6.65 -15.99 -8.82
CA LYS A 53 5.21 -15.80 -8.62
C LYS A 53 4.89 -14.37 -8.26
N ASP A 54 3.75 -13.89 -8.73
CA ASP A 54 3.25 -12.58 -8.37
C ASP A 54 2.90 -12.50 -6.88
N LEU A 55 3.13 -11.34 -6.31
CA LEU A 55 2.73 -10.99 -4.96
C LEU A 55 2.01 -9.66 -5.01
N ILE A 56 0.77 -9.62 -4.55
CA ILE A 56 -0.05 -8.41 -4.57
C ILE A 56 -0.67 -8.15 -3.21
N PHE A 57 -0.79 -6.87 -2.87
CA PHE A 57 -1.55 -6.44 -1.73
C PHE A 57 -2.94 -6.01 -2.19
N THR A 58 -3.99 -6.67 -1.70
CA THR A 58 -5.33 -6.57 -2.29
C THR A 58 -6.38 -5.94 -1.42
N GLU A 59 -6.10 -5.72 -0.12
CA GLU A 59 -7.05 -5.03 0.74
C GLU A 59 -6.40 -4.51 2.02
N SER A 60 -6.73 -3.28 2.35
CA SER A 60 -6.69 -2.70 3.69
C SER A 60 -7.81 -1.69 3.80
N SER A 61 -8.54 -1.71 4.90
CA SER A 61 -9.57 -0.73 5.20
C SER A 61 -8.98 0.42 5.99
N ILE A 62 -9.42 1.63 5.70
CA ILE A 62 -9.14 2.83 6.50
C ILE A 62 -10.43 3.31 7.15
N GLY A 63 -10.30 3.80 8.36
CA GLY A 63 -11.44 4.32 9.11
C GLY A 63 -11.00 5.08 10.35
N THR A 64 -11.94 5.36 11.23
CA THR A 64 -11.71 6.20 12.41
C THR A 64 -11.03 5.49 13.58
N TRP A 65 -10.80 4.20 13.53
CA TRP A 65 -10.35 3.38 14.66
C TRP A 65 -8.93 3.68 15.17
N ASN A 66 -8.04 4.24 14.35
CA ASN A 66 -6.67 4.53 14.76
C ASN A 66 -6.43 6.02 15.02
N ASN A 67 -6.78 6.86 14.08
CA ASN A 67 -6.45 8.28 14.08
C ASN A 67 -7.68 9.20 13.97
N GLY A 68 -8.89 8.67 14.14
CA GLY A 68 -10.12 9.43 13.93
C GLY A 68 -10.15 10.05 12.53
N HIS A 69 -10.41 11.36 12.48
CA HIS A 69 -10.40 12.14 11.24
C HIS A 69 -9.05 12.84 10.95
N ASP A 70 -7.97 12.48 11.64
CA ASP A 70 -6.64 13.00 11.35
C ASP A 70 -6.07 12.33 10.09
N LEU A 71 -6.45 12.86 8.94
CA LEU A 71 -6.03 12.32 7.64
C LEU A 71 -4.52 12.38 7.42
N THR A 72 -3.83 13.34 8.05
CA THR A 72 -2.36 13.46 7.91
C THR A 72 -1.65 12.28 8.57
N LYS A 73 -1.99 11.99 9.82
CA LYS A 73 -1.43 10.82 10.51
C LYS A 73 -1.77 9.53 9.81
N THR A 74 -3.00 9.41 9.34
CA THR A 74 -3.47 8.23 8.61
C THR A 74 -2.72 8.07 7.29
N LEU A 75 -2.50 9.15 6.54
CA LEU A 75 -1.73 9.12 5.30
C LEU A 75 -0.29 8.66 5.54
N LEU A 76 0.41 9.25 6.51
CA LEU A 76 1.79 8.87 6.82
C LEU A 76 1.91 7.41 7.24
N SER A 77 1.01 6.95 8.12
CA SER A 77 0.97 5.56 8.56
C SER A 77 0.72 4.59 7.39
N ASN A 78 -0.23 4.91 6.54
CA ASN A 78 -0.59 4.03 5.42
C ASN A 78 0.44 4.06 4.28
N MET A 79 1.04 5.21 4.01
CA MET A 79 2.17 5.26 3.08
C MET A 79 3.32 4.36 3.54
N GLU A 80 3.64 4.36 4.84
CA GLU A 80 4.69 3.51 5.38
C GLU A 80 4.31 2.03 5.40
N SER A 81 3.10 1.70 5.88
CA SER A 81 2.69 0.32 6.09
C SER A 81 2.23 -0.36 4.81
N ILE A 82 1.42 0.32 4.01
CA ILE A 82 0.77 -0.23 2.83
C ILE A 82 1.51 0.20 1.57
N GLY A 83 1.55 1.49 1.26
CA GLY A 83 2.11 1.99 0.01
C GLY A 83 3.56 1.57 -0.22
N ILE A 84 4.49 2.19 0.51
CA ILE A 84 5.93 1.89 0.40
C ILE A 84 6.25 0.52 0.97
N GLY A 85 5.61 0.18 2.09
CA GLY A 85 5.96 -1.02 2.85
C GLY A 85 5.68 -2.32 2.13
N THR A 86 4.56 -2.47 1.45
CA THR A 86 4.24 -3.68 0.69
C THR A 86 5.11 -3.78 -0.57
N ILE A 87 5.32 -2.67 -1.26
CA ILE A 87 6.18 -2.62 -2.45
C ILE A 87 7.63 -2.98 -2.10
N ASN A 88 8.15 -2.47 -0.98
CA ASN A 88 9.49 -2.84 -0.53
C ASN A 88 9.60 -4.31 -0.12
N ASN A 89 8.50 -4.98 0.14
CA ASN A 89 8.40 -6.42 0.35
C ASN A 89 7.88 -7.18 -0.89
N TYR A 90 8.18 -6.64 -2.08
CA TYR A 90 7.97 -7.27 -3.39
C TYR A 90 6.53 -7.37 -3.89
N CYS A 91 5.57 -6.67 -3.29
CA CYS A 91 4.27 -6.54 -3.94
C CYS A 91 4.40 -5.77 -5.25
N SER A 92 3.85 -6.34 -6.32
CA SER A 92 3.80 -5.73 -7.66
C SER A 92 2.57 -4.84 -7.87
N ALA A 93 1.58 -4.94 -6.97
CA ALA A 93 0.39 -4.10 -6.97
C ALA A 93 -0.12 -3.86 -5.55
N VAL A 94 -0.77 -2.71 -5.38
CA VAL A 94 -1.42 -2.31 -4.13
C VAL A 94 -2.85 -1.90 -4.45
N THR A 95 -3.80 -2.61 -3.86
CA THR A 95 -5.23 -2.30 -3.93
C THR A 95 -5.75 -2.11 -2.50
N ILE A 96 -6.62 -1.16 -2.35
CA ILE A 96 -7.18 -0.80 -1.04
C ILE A 96 -8.71 -0.96 -1.04
N TRP A 97 -9.27 -1.20 0.10
CA TRP A 97 -10.70 -1.18 0.31
C TRP A 97 -11.10 0.19 0.86
N ASN A 98 -11.98 0.95 0.19
CA ASN A 98 -12.48 0.78 -1.15
C ASN A 98 -12.44 2.12 -1.90
N LEU A 99 -12.94 2.16 -3.15
CA LEU A 99 -12.89 3.36 -3.98
C LEU A 99 -13.75 4.50 -3.43
N MET A 100 -15.03 4.22 -3.16
CA MET A 100 -15.99 5.26 -2.77
C MET A 100 -17.01 4.71 -1.78
N LEU A 101 -17.25 5.48 -0.72
CA LEU A 101 -18.33 5.25 0.21
C LEU A 101 -19.24 6.47 0.30
N GLU A 102 -20.47 6.22 0.73
CA GLU A 102 -21.45 7.27 1.03
C GLU A 102 -21.28 7.73 2.48
N THR A 103 -21.46 9.01 2.74
CA THR A 103 -21.40 9.58 4.08
C THR A 103 -22.39 10.72 4.24
N ASP A 104 -22.83 10.95 5.46
CA ASP A 104 -23.62 12.11 5.81
C ASP A 104 -22.70 13.16 6.40
N PHE A 105 -22.86 14.39 5.94
CA PHE A 105 -22.12 15.53 6.45
C PHE A 105 -23.05 16.48 7.20
N ASN A 106 -22.66 16.80 8.41
CA ASN A 106 -23.26 17.89 9.17
C ASN A 106 -22.26 19.05 9.23
N GLY A 107 -22.40 19.97 8.29
CA GLY A 107 -21.42 21.03 8.08
C GLY A 107 -20.21 20.54 7.27
N SER A 108 -19.01 20.86 7.73
CA SER A 108 -17.74 20.55 7.01
C SER A 108 -17.09 19.26 7.45
N ILE A 109 -17.69 18.51 8.36
CA ILE A 109 -17.14 17.29 8.93
C ILE A 109 -18.18 16.19 8.80
N PRO A 110 -17.79 14.96 8.40
CA PRO A 110 -18.70 13.83 8.39
C PRO A 110 -19.39 13.66 9.73
N SER A 111 -20.71 13.59 9.74
CA SER A 111 -21.50 13.48 10.98
C SER A 111 -21.46 12.08 11.57
N ASN A 112 -21.30 11.11 10.75
CA ASN A 112 -21.05 9.74 11.14
C ASN A 112 -19.53 9.51 11.16
N ASN A 113 -18.97 8.67 11.73
CA ASN A 113 -17.55 8.47 11.89
C ASN A 113 -16.85 7.85 10.67
N GLY A 114 -17.48 7.80 9.54
CA GLY A 114 -16.89 7.25 8.31
C GLY A 114 -17.94 7.06 7.23
N GLY A 115 -17.46 6.65 6.08
CA GLY A 115 -18.31 6.28 4.96
C GLY A 115 -19.02 4.96 5.21
N GLN A 116 -20.04 4.75 4.44
CA GLN A 116 -20.86 3.55 4.48
C GLN A 116 -20.81 2.87 3.13
N PRO A 117 -21.21 1.59 3.05
CA PRO A 117 -22.56 1.38 2.53
C PRO A 117 -23.59 1.63 3.65
N ASN A 118 -24.51 2.55 3.40
CA ASN A 118 -25.58 2.93 4.34
C ASN A 118 -26.64 1.81 4.42
N ARG A 119 -26.23 0.64 4.89
CA ARG A 119 -27.07 -0.57 4.97
C ARG A 119 -26.81 -1.28 6.28
N PRO A 120 -27.80 -2.00 6.81
CA PRO A 120 -27.58 -2.88 7.94
C PRO A 120 -26.38 -3.81 7.70
N GLY A 121 -25.41 -3.80 8.61
CA GLY A 121 -24.18 -4.59 8.48
C GLY A 121 -23.04 -3.91 7.71
N GLY A 122 -23.24 -2.71 7.18
CA GLY A 122 -22.16 -1.90 6.60
C GLY A 122 -21.19 -1.34 7.65
N CYS A 123 -19.99 -1.00 7.23
CA CYS A 123 -19.00 -0.40 8.11
C CYS A 123 -19.33 1.06 8.40
N GLN A 124 -19.69 1.37 9.63
CA GLN A 124 -20.07 2.72 10.07
C GLN A 124 -18.88 3.62 10.35
N THR A 125 -17.68 3.07 10.38
CA THR A 125 -16.43 3.77 10.75
C THR A 125 -15.38 3.75 9.65
N CYS A 126 -15.70 3.18 8.49
CA CYS A 126 -14.81 3.10 7.35
C CYS A 126 -14.82 4.39 6.52
N PHE A 127 -13.69 4.69 5.88
CA PHE A 127 -13.58 5.66 4.81
C PHE A 127 -13.44 4.96 3.46
N GLY A 128 -14.01 5.53 2.40
CA GLY A 128 -13.60 5.26 1.02
C GLY A 128 -12.30 6.01 0.70
N ALA A 129 -11.71 5.75 -0.44
CA ALA A 129 -10.68 6.64 -0.98
C ALA A 129 -11.29 8.03 -1.17
N VAL A 130 -12.55 8.07 -1.60
CA VAL A 130 -13.41 9.25 -1.60
C VAL A 130 -14.73 8.94 -0.90
N ASP A 131 -15.31 9.93 -0.24
CA ASP A 131 -16.63 9.83 0.35
C ASP A 131 -17.58 10.81 -0.35
N LEU A 132 -18.73 10.31 -0.80
CA LEU A 132 -19.79 11.10 -1.43
C LEU A 132 -20.78 11.58 -0.37
N ASN A 133 -21.05 12.86 -0.34
CA ASN A 133 -22.08 13.44 0.51
C ASN A 133 -23.47 13.05 0.00
N MET A 134 -24.21 12.30 0.81
CA MET A 134 -25.55 11.84 0.46
C MET A 134 -26.63 12.92 0.55
N SER A 135 -26.32 14.07 1.15
CA SER A 135 -27.28 15.17 1.26
C SER A 135 -27.40 15.97 -0.02
N ASP A 136 -26.32 16.10 -0.80
CA ASP A 136 -26.29 16.86 -2.05
C ASP A 136 -25.95 16.00 -3.28
N LEU A 137 -25.35 14.82 -3.09
CA LEU A 137 -24.89 13.91 -4.14
C LEU A 137 -23.87 14.54 -5.11
N GLU A 138 -23.21 15.59 -4.70
CA GLU A 138 -22.25 16.36 -5.51
C GLU A 138 -20.91 16.52 -4.79
N THR A 139 -20.93 16.77 -3.48
CA THR A 139 -19.71 17.01 -2.71
C THR A 139 -18.95 15.72 -2.48
N ILE A 140 -17.68 15.72 -2.86
CA ILE A 140 -16.77 14.60 -2.70
C ILE A 140 -15.66 15.01 -1.75
N TYR A 141 -15.37 14.15 -0.77
CA TYR A 141 -14.25 14.30 0.16
C TYR A 141 -13.19 13.25 -0.14
N MET A 142 -11.95 13.70 -0.29
CA MET A 142 -10.80 12.83 -0.55
C MET A 142 -10.15 12.44 0.77
N ASN A 143 -10.00 11.15 0.99
CA ASN A 143 -9.41 10.59 2.20
C ASN A 143 -7.96 10.15 1.99
N SER A 144 -7.32 9.66 3.04
CA SER A 144 -5.90 9.27 3.01
C SER A 144 -5.57 8.20 1.96
N HIS A 145 -6.48 7.27 1.68
CA HIS A 145 -6.31 6.28 0.60
C HIS A 145 -6.16 6.92 -0.77
N TYR A 146 -6.98 7.93 -1.06
CA TYR A 146 -6.88 8.68 -2.30
C TYR A 146 -5.48 9.26 -2.47
N TYR A 147 -5.02 9.99 -1.46
CA TYR A 147 -3.71 10.64 -1.52
C TYR A 147 -2.57 9.62 -1.53
N MET A 148 -2.67 8.52 -0.82
CA MET A 148 -1.67 7.45 -0.86
C MET A 148 -1.49 6.91 -2.29
N ILE A 149 -2.57 6.58 -2.95
CA ILE A 149 -2.52 6.09 -4.34
C ILE A 149 -2.02 7.19 -5.29
N CYS A 150 -2.44 8.44 -5.10
CA CYS A 150 -1.96 9.56 -5.90
C CYS A 150 -0.44 9.75 -5.79
N HIS A 151 0.14 9.67 -4.59
CA HIS A 151 1.59 9.80 -4.41
C HIS A 151 2.38 8.72 -5.18
N LEU A 152 1.84 7.51 -5.26
CA LEU A 152 2.45 6.43 -6.03
C LEU A 152 2.18 6.61 -7.53
N SER A 153 0.93 6.73 -7.93
CA SER A 153 0.53 6.72 -9.35
C SER A 153 0.96 7.96 -10.13
N ALA A 154 1.23 9.07 -9.45
CA ALA A 154 1.72 10.30 -10.08
C ALA A 154 3.11 10.11 -10.72
N VAL A 155 3.95 9.25 -10.13
CA VAL A 155 5.36 9.12 -10.54
C VAL A 155 5.76 7.71 -10.95
N VAL A 156 5.07 6.68 -10.44
CA VAL A 156 5.35 5.27 -10.78
C VAL A 156 4.42 4.84 -11.91
N ARG A 157 4.99 4.48 -13.05
CA ARG A 157 4.23 4.09 -14.24
C ARG A 157 3.96 2.60 -14.27
N PRO A 158 2.87 2.14 -14.91
CA PRO A 158 2.66 0.72 -15.15
C PRO A 158 3.88 0.10 -15.84
N GLY A 159 4.34 -1.04 -15.31
CA GLY A 159 5.55 -1.70 -15.77
C GLY A 159 6.86 -1.14 -15.22
N ALA A 160 6.82 -0.16 -14.30
CA ALA A 160 7.99 0.29 -13.58
C ALA A 160 8.60 -0.84 -12.74
N ILE A 161 9.91 -0.86 -12.65
CA ILE A 161 10.65 -1.83 -11.84
C ILE A 161 11.15 -1.14 -10.58
N ARG A 162 10.83 -1.69 -9.42
CA ARG A 162 11.41 -1.24 -8.16
C ARG A 162 12.92 -1.55 -8.17
N ILE A 163 13.72 -0.54 -7.89
CA ILE A 163 15.17 -0.67 -7.82
C ILE A 163 15.66 -0.70 -6.38
N GLY A 164 16.77 -1.38 -6.14
CA GLY A 164 17.43 -1.43 -4.84
C GLY A 164 17.91 -0.03 -4.44
N THR A 165 17.79 0.26 -3.16
CA THR A 165 18.25 1.51 -2.56
C THR A 165 19.10 1.20 -1.33
N SER A 166 20.10 2.03 -1.06
CA SER A 166 20.99 1.89 0.10
C SER A 166 21.50 3.25 0.58
N GLY A 167 22.08 3.27 1.75
CA GLY A 167 22.85 4.42 2.25
C GLY A 167 22.09 5.37 3.18
N TYR A 168 20.77 5.42 3.12
CA TYR A 168 19.99 6.25 4.02
C TYR A 168 19.27 5.39 5.06
N THR A 169 19.52 5.62 6.32
CA THR A 169 18.95 4.89 7.45
C THR A 169 18.43 5.88 8.50
N ASP A 170 17.23 6.37 8.30
CA ASP A 170 16.54 7.23 9.26
C ASP A 170 15.15 6.62 9.53
N ASN A 171 14.83 6.35 10.78
CA ASN A 171 13.55 5.75 11.17
C ASN A 171 12.35 6.64 10.84
N ASP A 172 12.59 7.94 10.67
CA ASP A 172 11.54 8.89 10.29
C ASP A 172 11.28 8.94 8.78
N ILE A 173 12.13 8.31 7.98
CA ILE A 173 12.02 8.31 6.53
C ILE A 173 11.67 6.91 6.04
N ALA A 174 10.63 6.82 5.22
CA ALA A 174 10.39 5.63 4.41
C ALA A 174 10.43 6.03 2.93
N TYR A 175 10.98 5.16 2.09
CA TYR A 175 11.14 5.44 0.68
C TYR A 175 11.14 4.19 -0.18
N SER A 176 10.81 4.38 -1.45
CA SER A 176 10.98 3.39 -2.50
C SER A 176 11.41 4.09 -3.79
N ALA A 177 12.20 3.41 -4.60
CA ALA A 177 12.70 3.94 -5.86
C ALA A 177 12.36 3.01 -7.02
N PHE A 178 12.13 3.60 -8.19
CA PHE A 178 11.66 2.88 -9.37
C PHE A 178 12.38 3.38 -10.62
N LYS A 179 12.51 2.48 -11.59
CA LYS A 179 12.83 2.81 -12.97
C LYS A 179 11.60 2.59 -13.82
N ASN A 180 11.08 3.66 -14.40
CA ASN A 180 9.94 3.62 -15.28
C ASN A 180 10.30 3.04 -16.65
N THR A 181 9.29 2.64 -17.41
CA THR A 181 9.45 2.08 -18.77
C THR A 181 10.00 3.07 -19.79
N ASP A 182 9.81 4.37 -19.56
CA ASP A 182 10.40 5.46 -20.35
C ASP A 182 11.85 5.77 -19.99
N GLY A 183 12.44 5.03 -19.04
CA GLY A 183 13.80 5.21 -18.57
C GLY A 183 13.97 6.25 -17.44
N SER A 184 12.91 6.97 -17.08
CA SER A 184 12.94 7.91 -15.97
C SER A 184 13.02 7.18 -14.61
N TYR A 185 13.54 7.87 -13.60
CA TYR A 185 13.55 7.39 -12.23
C TYR A 185 12.49 8.10 -11.41
N ALA A 186 11.79 7.34 -10.57
CA ALA A 186 10.81 7.84 -9.64
C ALA A 186 11.21 7.51 -8.21
N PHE A 187 10.96 8.45 -7.30
CA PHE A 187 11.19 8.29 -5.87
C PHE A 187 9.90 8.64 -5.13
N VAL A 188 9.46 7.73 -4.27
CA VAL A 188 8.36 7.97 -3.35
C VAL A 188 8.95 7.96 -1.96
N ILE A 189 8.88 9.10 -1.27
CA ILE A 189 9.54 9.33 0.01
C ILE A 189 8.54 9.97 0.95
N ILE A 190 8.52 9.51 2.20
CA ILE A 190 7.79 10.16 3.29
C ILE A 190 8.73 10.53 4.41
N ASN A 191 8.49 11.69 5.00
CA ASN A 191 9.12 12.15 6.22
C ASN A 191 8.08 12.16 7.35
N LYS A 192 8.24 11.30 8.34
CA LYS A 192 7.34 11.15 9.50
C LYS A 192 7.72 12.06 10.65
N SER A 193 8.87 12.71 10.57
CA SER A 193 9.32 13.64 11.60
C SER A 193 8.69 15.01 11.46
N SER A 194 8.78 15.83 12.49
CA SER A 194 8.37 17.23 12.49
C SER A 194 9.43 18.19 11.95
N SER A 195 10.59 17.69 11.53
CA SER A 195 11.71 18.48 11.02
C SER A 195 12.00 18.20 9.56
N ASP A 196 12.49 19.21 8.85
CA ASP A 196 12.92 19.06 7.46
C ASP A 196 14.08 18.09 7.33
N LYS A 197 14.08 17.30 6.27
CA LYS A 197 15.15 16.35 5.94
C LYS A 197 15.66 16.62 4.54
N ASN A 198 16.97 16.75 4.40
CA ASN A 198 17.61 16.84 3.09
C ASN A 198 17.96 15.45 2.57
N ILE A 199 17.39 15.09 1.44
CA ILE A 199 17.63 13.81 0.78
C ILE A 199 18.12 14.07 -0.63
N VAL A 200 19.28 13.51 -0.98
CA VAL A 200 19.85 13.62 -2.32
C VAL A 200 19.94 12.21 -2.91
N PRO A 201 19.04 11.84 -3.82
CA PRO A 201 19.16 10.58 -4.55
C PRO A 201 20.41 10.59 -5.44
N VAL A 202 21.22 9.56 -5.35
CA VAL A 202 22.43 9.39 -6.17
C VAL A 202 22.33 8.06 -6.94
N SER A 203 22.55 8.11 -8.25
CA SER A 203 22.66 6.93 -9.08
C SER A 203 24.13 6.59 -9.33
N TYR A 204 24.53 5.38 -9.02
CA TYR A 204 25.89 4.89 -9.26
C TYR A 204 26.09 4.25 -10.65
N THR A 205 25.13 4.33 -11.53
CA THR A 205 25.21 3.70 -12.87
C THR A 205 26.33 4.29 -13.75
N HIS A 206 26.86 5.46 -13.42
CA HIS A 206 27.97 6.09 -14.13
C HIS A 206 29.37 5.83 -13.54
N LEU A 207 29.46 5.21 -12.36
CA LEU A 207 30.77 4.99 -11.69
C LEU A 207 31.48 3.69 -12.10
N ARG A 208 30.83 2.81 -12.87
CA ARG A 208 31.45 1.56 -13.32
C ARG A 208 32.27 1.66 -14.63
N ALA A 209 32.44 2.83 -15.21
CA ALA A 209 33.16 3.01 -16.47
C ALA A 209 34.68 3.24 -16.31
N HIS A 210 35.23 3.21 -15.09
CA HIS A 210 36.66 3.50 -14.83
C HIS A 210 37.40 2.46 -13.99
N GLU A 211 36.92 1.24 -13.93
CA GLU A 211 37.73 0.13 -13.39
C GLU A 211 38.08 -0.84 -14.53
N THR A 212 39.06 -0.46 -15.33
CA THR A 212 39.91 -1.36 -16.13
C THR A 212 41.34 -0.97 -15.94
#